data_d0086a683d1bf3820549ee48999b55a5
#
_entry.id   d0086a683d1bf3820549ee48999b55a5
#
_cell.length_a   1.000
_cell.length_b   1.000
_cell.length_c   1.000
_cell.angle_alpha   90.00
_cell.angle_beta   90.00
_cell.angle_gamma   90.00
#
_symmetry.space_group_name_H-M   'P 1'
#
loop_
_entity.id
_entity.type
_entity.pdbx_description
1 polymer ?
#
loop_
_entity_poly.entity_id
_entity_poly.type
_entity_poly.pdbx_seq_one_letter_code
_entity_poly.pdbx_strand_id
1 'polypeptide(L)'
;MNNAAHAISTVDKIASNKQFWENIANQIVIDPKYKHRIYADWTASGRLFRPIEDRITNVVGGLMANTHTEDSYTGRVMTTWLHEADQIIKRHVNASTDDVLLNVGNGMTGALAKLMRMMGWWCHEQHRAAVA
;
A
#
# COMPACT_ATOMS: atom_id res chain seq x y z
N MET A 1 -14.53 -18.13 16.07
CA MET A 1 -15.61 -17.60 15.22
C MET A 1 -16.13 -16.21 15.60
N ASN A 2 -15.73 -15.61 16.74
CA ASN A 2 -16.29 -14.30 17.19
C ASN A 2 -15.58 -13.04 16.65
N ASN A 3 -14.36 -13.15 16.09
CA ASN A 3 -13.61 -11.96 15.67
C ASN A 3 -14.13 -11.28 14.39
N ALA A 4 -14.65 -12.05 13.45
CA ALA A 4 -15.16 -11.51 12.19
C ALA A 4 -16.46 -10.71 12.39
N ALA A 5 -17.37 -11.20 13.23
CA ALA A 5 -18.63 -10.50 13.54
C ALA A 5 -18.38 -9.19 14.29
N HIS A 6 -17.36 -9.15 15.18
CA HIS A 6 -17.00 -7.93 15.91
C HIS A 6 -16.33 -6.88 14.99
N ALA A 7 -15.50 -7.33 14.05
CA ALA A 7 -14.89 -6.45 13.05
C ALA A 7 -15.95 -5.83 12.11
N ILE A 8 -16.91 -6.62 11.65
CA ILE A 8 -18.02 -6.15 10.80
C ILE A 8 -18.84 -5.10 11.54
N SER A 9 -19.21 -5.36 12.80
CA SER A 9 -19.96 -4.39 13.63
C SER A 9 -19.21 -3.07 13.84
N THR A 10 -17.89 -3.10 13.92
CA THR A 10 -17.06 -1.89 14.07
C THR A 10 -16.99 -1.12 12.75
N VAL A 11 -16.85 -1.80 11.62
CA VAL A 11 -16.86 -1.19 10.29
C VAL A 11 -18.21 -0.53 10.00
N ASP A 12 -19.33 -1.18 10.34
CA ASP A 12 -20.67 -0.62 10.18
C ASP A 12 -20.88 0.63 11.03
N LYS A 13 -20.38 0.66 12.26
CA LYS A 13 -20.42 1.85 13.13
C LYS A 13 -19.58 3.01 12.58
N ILE A 14 -18.42 2.74 12.00
CA ILE A 14 -17.58 3.74 11.36
C ILE A 14 -18.26 4.24 10.08
N ALA A 15 -18.82 3.35 9.27
CA ALA A 15 -19.53 3.69 8.04
C ALA A 15 -20.75 4.60 8.27
N SER A 16 -21.43 4.45 9.41
CA SER A 16 -22.58 5.27 9.78
C SER A 16 -22.21 6.65 10.35
N ASN A 17 -20.93 6.91 10.63
CA ASN A 17 -20.49 8.17 11.21
C ASN A 17 -20.24 9.23 10.13
N LYS A 18 -21.23 10.05 9.84
CA LYS A 18 -21.17 11.13 8.85
C LYS A 18 -19.97 12.06 9.07
N GLN A 19 -19.73 12.47 10.31
CA GLN A 19 -18.63 13.39 10.65
C GLN A 19 -17.26 12.80 10.34
N PHE A 20 -17.09 11.51 10.57
CA PHE A 20 -15.85 10.79 10.22
C PHE A 20 -15.59 10.84 8.71
N TRP A 21 -16.60 10.55 7.90
CA TRP A 21 -16.46 10.56 6.44
C TRP A 21 -16.26 11.96 5.87
N GLU A 22 -16.91 12.98 6.44
CA GLU A 22 -16.68 14.38 6.08
C GLU A 22 -15.25 14.81 6.38
N ASN A 23 -14.68 14.39 7.52
CA ASN A 23 -13.29 14.65 7.86
C ASN A 23 -12.31 13.99 6.87
N ILE A 24 -12.57 12.75 6.47
CA ILE A 24 -11.78 12.06 5.45
C ILE A 24 -11.87 12.81 4.11
N ALA A 25 -13.09 13.13 3.67
CA ALA A 25 -13.33 13.82 2.39
C ALA A 25 -12.62 15.16 2.30
N ASN A 26 -12.61 15.92 3.39
CA ASN A 26 -11.95 17.23 3.46
C ASN A 26 -10.41 17.16 3.37
N GLN A 27 -9.82 16.00 3.59
CA GLN A 27 -8.38 15.77 3.52
C GLN A 27 -7.91 15.21 2.16
N ILE A 28 -8.84 14.92 1.26
CA ILE A 28 -8.51 14.50 -0.10
C ILE A 28 -8.00 15.69 -0.90
N VAL A 29 -6.90 15.51 -1.62
CA VAL A 29 -6.36 16.54 -2.49
C VAL A 29 -7.20 16.67 -3.76
N ILE A 30 -7.88 17.79 -3.90
CA ILE A 30 -8.73 18.11 -5.05
C ILE A 30 -8.32 19.48 -5.57
N ASP A 31 -8.19 19.61 -6.89
CA ASP A 31 -8.07 20.93 -7.52
C ASP A 31 -9.32 21.76 -7.21
N PRO A 32 -9.18 22.97 -6.66
CA PRO A 32 -10.30 23.85 -6.33
C PRO A 32 -11.29 24.08 -7.49
N LYS A 33 -10.79 24.05 -8.72
CA LYS A 33 -11.56 24.17 -9.95
C LYS A 33 -12.60 23.05 -10.13
N TYR A 34 -12.33 21.87 -9.54
CA TYR A 34 -13.19 20.69 -9.63
C TYR A 34 -13.85 20.31 -8.31
N LYS A 35 -13.82 21.18 -7.33
CA LYS A 35 -14.34 20.95 -5.98
C LYS A 35 -15.82 20.54 -5.93
N HIS A 36 -16.61 20.95 -6.93
CA HIS A 36 -18.03 20.61 -7.05
C HIS A 36 -18.28 19.26 -7.74
N ARG A 37 -17.26 18.57 -8.25
CA ARG A 37 -17.42 17.28 -8.92
C ARG A 37 -17.34 16.16 -7.92
N ILE A 38 -18.24 15.19 -8.08
CA ILE A 38 -18.20 13.94 -7.32
C ILE A 38 -17.26 12.99 -8.03
N TYR A 39 -16.25 12.49 -7.31
CA TYR A 39 -15.37 11.45 -7.81
C TYR A 39 -15.79 10.11 -7.17
N ALA A 40 -16.28 9.18 -7.98
CA ALA A 40 -16.82 7.90 -7.54
C ALA A 40 -16.02 6.68 -8.05
N ASP A 41 -14.88 6.91 -8.72
CA ASP A 41 -14.07 5.86 -9.35
C ASP A 41 -12.86 5.45 -8.48
N TRP A 42 -13.07 5.29 -7.19
CA TRP A 42 -12.01 4.95 -6.23
C TRP A 42 -11.41 3.56 -6.46
N THR A 43 -12.18 2.64 -7.00
CA THR A 43 -11.74 1.27 -7.31
C THR A 43 -10.67 1.27 -8.40
N ALA A 44 -10.81 2.13 -9.38
CA ALA A 44 -9.84 2.24 -10.48
C ALA A 44 -8.65 3.11 -10.09
N SER A 45 -8.88 4.21 -9.37
CA SER A 45 -7.83 5.19 -9.05
C SER A 45 -8.16 5.96 -7.78
N GLY A 46 -7.39 5.77 -6.74
CA GLY A 46 -7.48 6.56 -5.50
C GLY A 46 -7.03 8.02 -5.72
N ARG A 47 -7.48 8.90 -4.82
CA ARG A 47 -7.01 10.28 -4.74
C ARG A 47 -5.89 10.41 -3.72
N LEU A 48 -5.04 11.42 -3.89
CA LEU A 48 -4.04 11.75 -2.88
C LEU A 48 -4.71 12.17 -1.58
N PHE A 49 -4.19 11.69 -0.47
CA PHE A 49 -4.68 11.98 0.87
C PHE A 49 -3.67 12.86 1.60
N ARG A 50 -4.04 14.09 1.92
CA ARG A 50 -3.15 15.11 2.44
C ARG A 50 -2.28 14.66 3.61
N PRO A 51 -2.78 13.97 4.63
CA PRO A 51 -1.93 13.51 5.74
C PRO A 51 -0.80 12.57 5.32
N ILE A 52 -1.00 11.77 4.26
CA ILE A 52 0.03 10.89 3.70
C ILE A 52 1.06 11.74 2.95
N GLU A 53 0.60 12.62 2.06
CA GLU A 53 1.47 13.48 1.26
C GLU A 53 2.34 14.39 2.13
N ASP A 54 1.75 15.01 3.14
CA ASP A 54 2.47 15.86 4.09
C ASP A 54 3.52 15.06 4.89
N ARG A 55 3.22 13.82 5.28
CA ARG A 55 4.18 12.96 5.96
C ARG A 55 5.31 12.53 5.04
N ILE A 56 5.00 12.16 3.79
CA ILE A 56 6.02 11.82 2.79
C ILE A 56 6.95 13.02 2.55
N THR A 57 6.39 14.21 2.36
CA THR A 57 7.18 15.40 2.06
C THR A 57 8.00 15.89 3.26
N ASN A 58 7.36 16.01 4.42
CA ASN A 58 7.95 16.71 5.57
C ASN A 58 8.75 15.81 6.51
N VAL A 59 8.51 14.49 6.50
CA VAL A 59 9.19 13.54 7.39
C VAL A 59 10.08 12.61 6.58
N VAL A 60 9.50 11.84 5.64
CA VAL A 60 10.26 10.83 4.87
C VAL A 60 11.25 11.52 3.94
N GLY A 61 10.83 12.58 3.24
CA GLY A 61 11.66 13.29 2.26
C GLY A 61 12.98 13.82 2.83
N GLY A 62 12.96 14.30 4.07
CA GLY A 62 14.17 14.78 4.76
C GLY A 62 15.16 13.68 5.16
N LEU A 63 14.73 12.43 5.17
CA LEU A 63 15.52 11.26 5.57
C LEU A 63 15.69 10.23 4.45
N MET A 64 15.19 10.55 3.25
CA MET A 64 15.19 9.61 2.12
C MET A 64 16.60 9.12 1.78
N ALA A 65 16.78 7.80 1.84
CA ALA A 65 18.03 7.13 1.56
C ALA A 65 17.77 5.68 1.12
N ASN A 66 18.84 4.98 0.72
CA ASN A 66 18.78 3.58 0.36
C ASN A 66 18.41 2.71 1.59
N THR A 67 17.41 1.87 1.45
CA THR A 67 16.88 0.98 2.50
C THR A 67 17.77 -0.22 2.84
N HIS A 68 18.86 -0.44 2.16
CA HIS A 68 19.79 -1.55 2.42
C HIS A 68 21.18 -1.07 2.88
N THR A 69 21.29 0.19 3.27
CA THR A 69 22.52 0.81 3.74
C THR A 69 22.41 1.14 5.21
N GLU A 70 23.15 0.45 6.06
CA GLU A 70 23.12 0.67 7.51
C GLU A 70 24.27 1.56 8.02
N ASP A 71 25.23 1.89 7.16
CA ASP A 71 26.40 2.71 7.53
C ASP A 71 26.04 4.17 7.80
N SER A 72 25.01 4.69 7.13
CA SER A 72 24.53 6.05 7.34
C SER A 72 23.32 6.10 8.27
N TYR A 73 23.16 7.22 8.98
CA TYR A 73 21.98 7.45 9.82
C TYR A 73 20.67 7.35 9.02
N THR A 74 20.60 8.02 7.89
CA THR A 74 19.41 8.03 7.03
C THR A 74 19.11 6.65 6.46
N GLY A 75 20.13 5.89 6.04
CA GLY A 75 19.97 4.52 5.57
C GLY A 75 19.40 3.60 6.65
N ARG A 76 19.91 3.67 7.89
CA ARG A 76 19.36 2.89 9.01
C ARG A 76 17.90 3.24 9.29
N VAL A 77 17.55 4.53 9.34
CA VAL A 77 16.18 4.96 9.57
C VAL A 77 15.25 4.42 8.49
N MET A 78 15.62 4.56 7.22
CA MET A 78 14.81 4.07 6.11
C MET A 78 14.66 2.54 6.11
N THR A 79 15.73 1.81 6.44
CA THR A 79 15.69 0.34 6.60
C THR A 79 14.74 -0.07 7.72
N THR A 80 14.83 0.59 8.87
CA THR A 80 13.93 0.34 10.01
C THR A 80 12.48 0.59 9.63
N TRP A 81 12.18 1.73 9.00
CA TRP A 81 10.81 2.07 8.58
C TRP A 81 10.26 1.11 7.53
N LEU A 82 11.10 0.61 6.63
CA LEU A 82 10.69 -0.43 5.68
C LEU A 82 10.25 -1.70 6.41
N HIS A 83 11.06 -2.19 7.35
CA HIS A 83 10.71 -3.37 8.11
C HIS A 83 9.46 -3.17 8.99
N GLU A 84 9.29 -2.01 9.60
CA GLU A 84 8.07 -1.66 10.34
C GLU A 84 6.84 -1.64 9.44
N ALA A 85 6.95 -1.05 8.25
CA ALA A 85 5.88 -1.03 7.25
C ALA A 85 5.48 -2.44 6.81
N ASP A 86 6.45 -3.31 6.54
CA ASP A 86 6.21 -4.71 6.18
C ASP A 86 5.45 -5.45 7.29
N GLN A 87 5.82 -5.23 8.55
CA GLN A 87 5.12 -5.82 9.70
C GLN A 87 3.69 -5.30 9.84
N ILE A 88 3.48 -4.01 9.61
CA ILE A 88 2.14 -3.41 9.64
C ILE A 88 1.28 -4.02 8.54
N ILE A 89 1.78 -4.12 7.31
CA ILE A 89 1.06 -4.69 6.18
C ILE A 89 0.71 -6.16 6.47
N LYS A 90 1.67 -6.98 6.91
CA LYS A 90 1.45 -8.39 7.25
C LYS A 90 0.33 -8.55 8.27
N ARG A 91 0.31 -7.73 9.33
CA ARG A 91 -0.77 -7.76 10.33
C ARG A 91 -2.14 -7.40 9.73
N HIS A 92 -2.21 -6.41 8.85
CA HIS A 92 -3.47 -5.98 8.23
C HIS A 92 -4.08 -7.01 7.30
N VAL A 93 -3.25 -7.79 6.61
CA VAL A 93 -3.71 -8.88 5.73
C VAL A 93 -3.79 -10.24 6.44
N ASN A 94 -3.60 -10.26 7.77
CA ASN A 94 -3.62 -11.48 8.60
C ASN A 94 -2.58 -12.53 8.13
N ALA A 95 -1.43 -12.08 7.68
CA ALA A 95 -0.32 -12.93 7.30
C ALA A 95 0.39 -13.49 8.55
N SER A 96 0.88 -14.72 8.45
CA SER A 96 1.67 -15.40 9.47
C SER A 96 3.15 -14.99 9.43
N THR A 97 3.95 -15.54 10.34
CA THR A 97 5.40 -15.37 10.32
C THR A 97 6.06 -16.04 9.11
N ASP A 98 5.46 -17.12 8.60
CA ASP A 98 5.98 -17.92 7.50
C ASP A 98 5.65 -17.33 6.12
N ASP A 99 4.70 -16.39 6.08
CA ASP A 99 4.33 -15.69 4.85
C ASP A 99 5.38 -14.64 4.47
N VAL A 100 5.73 -14.58 3.20
CA VAL A 100 6.70 -13.63 2.67
C VAL A 100 5.96 -12.46 1.99
N LEU A 101 6.23 -11.24 2.44
CA LEU A 101 5.81 -10.03 1.76
C LEU A 101 6.83 -9.65 0.69
N LEU A 102 6.40 -9.54 -0.56
CA LEU A 102 7.23 -9.12 -1.67
C LEU A 102 6.83 -7.72 -2.12
N ASN A 103 7.70 -6.75 -1.88
CA ASN A 103 7.52 -5.39 -2.38
C ASN A 103 7.88 -5.35 -3.86
N VAL A 104 6.87 -5.20 -4.72
CA VAL A 104 7.03 -5.12 -6.18
C VAL A 104 6.47 -3.78 -6.68
N GLY A 105 7.18 -3.16 -7.62
CA GLY A 105 6.76 -1.88 -8.20
C GLY A 105 5.51 -2.00 -9.07
N ASN A 106 4.94 -0.87 -9.47
CA ASN A 106 3.84 -0.75 -10.43
C ASN A 106 2.49 -1.37 -10.01
N GLY A 107 2.20 -1.42 -8.70
CA GLY A 107 0.93 -1.85 -8.17
C GLY A 107 0.52 -3.27 -8.59
N MET A 108 -0.76 -3.49 -8.91
CA MET A 108 -1.30 -4.81 -9.28
C MET A 108 -0.59 -5.41 -10.51
N THR A 109 -0.25 -4.61 -11.49
CA THR A 109 0.45 -5.09 -12.71
C THR A 109 1.80 -5.71 -12.37
N GLY A 110 2.58 -5.05 -11.51
CA GLY A 110 3.86 -5.60 -11.04
C GLY A 110 3.69 -6.85 -10.17
N ALA A 111 2.70 -6.85 -9.30
CA ALA A 111 2.39 -7.99 -8.44
C ALA A 111 1.99 -9.23 -9.26
N LEU A 112 1.10 -9.08 -10.23
CA LEU A 112 0.69 -10.17 -11.14
C LEU A 112 1.85 -10.67 -11.98
N ALA A 113 2.66 -9.78 -12.55
CA ALA A 113 3.83 -10.17 -13.32
C ALA A 113 4.83 -10.99 -12.49
N LYS A 114 5.04 -10.60 -11.22
CA LYS A 114 5.87 -11.36 -10.29
C LYS A 114 5.27 -12.74 -9.99
N LEU A 115 3.98 -12.79 -9.67
CA LEU A 115 3.26 -14.04 -9.41
C LEU A 115 3.34 -15.00 -10.60
N MET A 116 3.06 -14.53 -11.82
CA MET A 116 3.11 -15.35 -13.04
C MET A 116 4.51 -15.92 -13.28
N ARG A 117 5.57 -15.14 -12.99
CA ARG A 117 6.95 -15.65 -13.08
C ARG A 117 7.23 -16.72 -12.03
N MET A 118 6.79 -16.54 -10.79
CA MET A 118 6.97 -17.51 -9.71
C MET A 118 6.22 -18.83 -9.99
N MET A 119 5.05 -18.76 -10.65
CA MET A 119 4.27 -19.92 -11.06
C MET A 119 4.77 -20.57 -12.38
N GLY A 120 5.79 -20.01 -13.00
CA GLY A 120 6.32 -20.50 -14.26
C GLY A 120 5.44 -20.22 -15.48
N TRP A 121 4.37 -19.43 -15.34
CA TRP A 121 3.46 -19.10 -16.44
C TRP A 121 4.03 -18.08 -17.42
N TRP A 122 5.01 -17.32 -16.99
CA TRP A 122 5.73 -16.38 -17.83
C TRP A 122 7.17 -16.84 -18.02
N CYS A 123 7.38 -17.79 -18.95
CA CYS A 123 8.72 -18.10 -19.44
C CYS A 123 9.10 -17.13 -20.58
N HIS A 124 10.29 -16.56 -20.51
CA HIS A 124 10.90 -15.90 -21.64
C HIS A 124 10.93 -16.89 -22.82
N GLU A 125 10.65 -16.45 -24.05
CA GLU A 125 10.62 -17.31 -25.24
C GLU A 125 11.89 -18.18 -25.41
N GLN A 126 13.03 -17.70 -24.92
CA GLN A 126 14.30 -18.44 -24.92
C GLN A 126 14.29 -19.70 -24.01
N HIS A 127 13.38 -19.80 -23.04
CA HIS A 127 13.27 -21.00 -22.17
C HIS A 127 12.18 -21.98 -22.61
N ARG A 128 11.29 -21.59 -23.50
CA ARG A 128 10.30 -22.51 -24.08
C ARG A 128 10.92 -23.62 -24.92
N ALA A 129 12.05 -23.34 -25.58
CA ALA A 129 12.78 -24.32 -26.39
C ALA A 129 13.55 -25.37 -25.56
N ALA A 130 13.73 -25.17 -24.25
CA ALA A 130 14.47 -26.10 -23.40
C ALA A 130 13.59 -27.11 -22.65
N VAL A 131 12.25 -26.99 -22.74
CA VAL A 131 11.26 -27.83 -22.02
C VAL A 131 10.35 -28.60 -22.96
N ALA A 132 10.56 -28.48 -24.27
CA ALA A 132 9.92 -29.30 -25.32
C ALA A 132 10.87 -30.40 -25.78
#